data_e0013403255c227191d86cf7c6ba514f
#
_entry.id   e0013403255c227191d86cf7c6ba514f
#
_cell.length_a   1.000
_cell.length_b   1.000
_cell.length_c   1.000
_cell.angle_alpha   90.00
_cell.angle_beta   90.00
_cell.angle_gamma   90.00
#
_symmetry.space_group_name_H-M   'P 1'
#
loop_
_entity.id
_entity.type
_entity.pdbx_description
1 polymer ?
#
loop_
_entity_poly.entity_id
_entity_poly.type
_entity_poly.pdbx_seq_one_letter_code
_entity_poly.pdbx_strand_id
1 'polypeptide(L)'
;PGDFVVLDQLVDRTWGRPDTYYDAGDAHHVAFADPYCAVLAKHAFAAGERVGVRMHARGTVVVIQGPRFSTRAESQWFAAQGWTLVGMTGHPEAVLARELALCYAPLALVTDLDAGLDEGEGVTQAEVFEVFAANVKRLRDLVATIIAALPANREDDLCAHALDGIT
;
A
#
# COMPACT_ATOMS: atom_id res chain seq x y z
N PRO A 1 15.53 5.21 -2.37
CA PRO A 1 14.72 6.24 -1.69
C PRO A 1 14.27 7.35 -2.66
N GLY A 2 13.04 7.89 -2.43
CA GLY A 2 12.44 8.91 -3.28
C GLY A 2 11.62 8.39 -4.45
N ASP A 3 11.65 7.09 -4.73
CA ASP A 3 10.78 6.45 -5.71
C ASP A 3 9.37 6.24 -5.15
N PHE A 4 8.38 6.16 -6.03
CA PHE A 4 7.01 5.80 -5.67
C PHE A 4 6.66 4.41 -6.21
N VAL A 5 5.88 3.66 -5.45
CA VAL A 5 5.42 2.32 -5.82
C VAL A 5 3.91 2.24 -5.71
N VAL A 6 3.25 1.81 -6.77
CA VAL A 6 1.85 1.41 -6.72
C VAL A 6 1.81 -0.03 -6.20
N LEU A 7 1.13 -0.24 -5.07
CA LEU A 7 1.04 -1.58 -4.49
C LEU A 7 -0.03 -2.42 -5.18
N ASP A 8 0.27 -3.68 -5.44
CA ASP A 8 -0.68 -4.64 -6.00
C ASP A 8 -0.99 -5.81 -5.06
N GLN A 9 -0.14 -6.05 -4.05
CA GLN A 9 -0.34 -7.10 -3.05
C GLN A 9 0.10 -6.67 -1.66
N LEU A 10 -0.47 -7.31 -0.64
CA LEU A 10 -0.05 -7.15 0.75
C LEU A 10 0.12 -8.50 1.44
N VAL A 11 1.05 -8.52 2.39
CA VAL A 11 1.21 -9.60 3.37
C VAL A 11 1.05 -9.00 4.75
N ASP A 12 0.02 -9.43 5.48
CA ASP A 12 -0.21 -8.97 6.84
C ASP A 12 0.67 -9.74 7.84
N ARG A 13 1.46 -8.99 8.59
CA ARG A 13 2.27 -9.46 9.73
C ARG A 13 1.95 -8.67 11.00
N THR A 14 0.76 -8.11 11.06
CA THR A 14 0.24 -7.41 12.25
C THR A 14 -0.52 -8.36 13.17
N TRP A 15 -0.93 -7.85 14.31
CA TRP A 15 -1.75 -8.60 15.26
C TRP A 15 -2.62 -7.64 16.10
N GLY A 16 -3.81 -8.11 16.48
CA GLY A 16 -4.70 -7.39 17.40
C GLY A 16 -5.27 -6.08 16.85
N ARG A 17 -5.18 -5.82 15.54
CA ARG A 17 -5.84 -4.69 14.90
C ARG A 17 -7.30 -5.07 14.59
N PRO A 18 -8.30 -4.21 14.87
CA PRO A 18 -9.65 -4.39 14.36
C PRO A 18 -9.62 -4.33 12.83
N ASP A 19 -9.98 -5.43 12.16
CA ASP A 19 -9.83 -5.58 10.71
C ASP A 19 -11.13 -6.01 10.01
N THR A 20 -12.27 -5.88 10.68
CA THR A 20 -13.59 -6.14 10.12
C THR A 20 -14.64 -5.25 10.76
N TYR A 21 -15.71 -4.94 10.01
CA TYR A 21 -16.93 -4.31 10.55
C TYR A 21 -17.94 -5.33 11.08
N TYR A 22 -17.72 -6.65 10.85
CA TYR A 22 -18.64 -7.73 11.13
C TYR A 22 -18.22 -8.57 12.33
N ASP A 23 -17.73 -7.94 13.39
CA ASP A 23 -17.19 -8.59 14.59
C ASP A 23 -18.24 -8.95 15.65
N ALA A 24 -19.46 -8.43 15.54
CA ALA A 24 -20.52 -8.56 16.53
C ALA A 24 -21.72 -9.45 16.09
N GLY A 25 -21.61 -10.21 15.01
CA GLY A 25 -22.73 -10.94 14.44
C GLY A 25 -22.34 -12.00 13.42
N ASP A 26 -23.01 -11.99 12.30
CA ASP A 26 -22.74 -12.94 11.21
C ASP A 26 -21.45 -12.56 10.50
N ALA A 27 -20.52 -13.49 10.41
CA ALA A 27 -19.26 -13.28 9.70
C ALA A 27 -19.48 -13.20 8.18
N HIS A 28 -18.93 -12.20 7.55
CA HIS A 28 -18.96 -12.02 6.10
C HIS A 28 -17.57 -12.28 5.50
N HIS A 29 -17.48 -13.19 4.53
CA HIS A 29 -16.23 -13.56 3.90
C HIS A 29 -16.09 -12.86 2.54
N VAL A 30 -15.42 -11.73 2.52
CA VAL A 30 -15.15 -10.99 1.27
C VAL A 30 -13.98 -11.62 0.49
N ALA A 31 -14.07 -11.62 -0.84
CA ALA A 31 -12.96 -12.04 -1.70
C ALA A 31 -11.81 -11.03 -1.61
N PHE A 32 -10.60 -11.50 -1.27
CA PHE A 32 -9.46 -10.64 -0.97
C PHE A 32 -8.15 -11.09 -1.65
N ALA A 33 -8.24 -11.93 -2.70
CA ALA A 33 -7.06 -12.35 -3.47
C ALA A 33 -6.32 -11.18 -4.11
N ASP A 34 -7.07 -10.19 -4.60
CA ASP A 34 -6.57 -8.93 -5.15
C ASP A 34 -7.03 -7.77 -4.26
N PRO A 35 -6.25 -7.39 -3.25
CA PRO A 35 -6.69 -6.46 -2.20
C PRO A 35 -6.89 -5.04 -2.70
N TYR A 36 -6.24 -4.66 -3.81
CA TYR A 36 -6.18 -3.29 -4.29
C TYR A 36 -6.90 -3.09 -5.62
N CYS A 37 -7.44 -1.89 -5.83
CA CYS A 37 -8.16 -1.52 -7.05
C CYS A 37 -7.20 -1.34 -8.23
N ALA A 38 -7.29 -2.22 -9.22
CA ALA A 38 -6.46 -2.17 -10.42
C ALA A 38 -6.72 -0.91 -11.28
N VAL A 39 -7.96 -0.38 -11.25
CA VAL A 39 -8.31 0.86 -11.97
C VAL A 39 -7.59 2.05 -11.36
N LEU A 40 -7.66 2.22 -10.04
CA LEU A 40 -6.92 3.28 -9.34
C LEU A 40 -5.41 3.14 -9.51
N ALA A 41 -4.89 1.91 -9.42
CA ALA A 41 -3.47 1.61 -9.61
C ALA A 41 -2.96 2.08 -10.98
N LYS A 42 -3.73 1.81 -12.04
CA LYS A 42 -3.41 2.26 -13.41
C LYS A 42 -3.40 3.79 -13.52
N HIS A 43 -4.39 4.47 -12.94
CA HIS A 43 -4.45 5.94 -12.94
C HIS A 43 -3.28 6.54 -12.13
N ALA A 44 -2.93 5.95 -11.00
CA ALA A 44 -1.82 6.40 -10.17
C ALA A 44 -0.49 6.28 -10.93
N PHE A 45 -0.24 5.15 -11.59
CA PHE A 45 0.98 4.96 -12.39
C PHE A 45 1.10 5.98 -13.53
N ALA A 46 0.03 6.16 -14.31
CA ALA A 46 0.00 7.13 -15.41
C ALA A 46 0.16 8.59 -14.94
N ALA A 47 -0.32 8.92 -13.75
CA ALA A 47 -0.12 10.25 -13.15
C ALA A 47 1.34 10.48 -12.78
N GLY A 48 2.06 9.45 -12.32
CA GLY A 48 3.49 9.54 -12.02
C GLY A 48 4.34 9.94 -13.22
N GLU A 49 4.03 9.38 -14.38
CA GLU A 49 4.68 9.78 -15.64
C GLU A 49 4.46 11.26 -15.99
N ARG A 50 3.24 11.76 -15.76
CA ARG A 50 2.90 13.18 -16.03
C ARG A 50 3.59 14.14 -15.08
N VAL A 51 3.75 13.75 -13.81
CA VAL A 51 4.45 14.56 -12.78
C VAL A 51 5.96 14.44 -12.91
N GLY A 52 6.47 13.43 -13.65
CA GLY A 52 7.89 13.18 -13.82
C GLY A 52 8.57 12.60 -12.58
N VAL A 53 7.83 11.81 -11.78
CA VAL A 53 8.39 11.05 -10.67
C VAL A 53 8.70 9.63 -11.10
N ARG A 54 9.71 9.03 -10.46
CA ARG A 54 10.02 7.62 -10.72
C ARG A 54 8.99 6.72 -10.05
N MET A 55 8.28 5.95 -10.86
CA MET A 55 7.20 5.06 -10.44
C MET A 55 7.53 3.60 -10.72
N HIS A 56 7.17 2.73 -9.78
CA HIS A 56 7.12 1.28 -9.97
C HIS A 56 5.64 0.85 -10.01
N ALA A 57 5.29 0.08 -11.05
CA ALA A 57 3.90 -0.28 -11.34
C ALA A 57 3.33 -1.34 -10.39
N ARG A 58 4.18 -2.03 -9.65
CA ARG A 58 3.82 -3.14 -8.76
C ARG A 58 4.71 -3.19 -7.54
N GLY A 59 4.16 -3.70 -6.44
CA GLY A 59 4.92 -4.02 -5.25
C GLY A 59 4.06 -4.72 -4.21
N THR A 60 4.59 -5.80 -3.65
CA THR A 60 4.00 -6.46 -2.49
C THR A 60 4.52 -5.79 -1.23
N VAL A 61 3.64 -5.27 -0.40
CA VAL A 61 4.02 -4.72 0.90
C VAL A 61 3.83 -5.75 2.01
N VAL A 62 4.84 -5.89 2.85
CA VAL A 62 4.69 -6.56 4.16
C VAL A 62 4.30 -5.51 5.18
N VAL A 63 3.12 -5.66 5.77
CA VAL A 63 2.66 -4.75 6.84
C VAL A 63 3.06 -5.35 8.17
N ILE A 64 4.08 -4.76 8.80
CA ILE A 64 4.53 -5.15 10.15
C ILE A 64 3.78 -4.36 11.23
N GLN A 65 3.77 -4.88 12.44
CA GLN A 65 3.03 -4.25 13.55
C GLN A 65 3.53 -2.85 13.89
N GLY A 66 4.85 -2.63 13.88
CA GLY A 66 5.44 -1.42 14.44
C GLY A 66 5.30 -1.35 15.99
N PRO A 67 5.73 -0.27 16.64
CA PRO A 67 6.43 0.90 16.05
C PRO A 67 7.91 0.64 15.73
N ARG A 68 8.51 -0.50 16.12
CA ARG A 68 9.88 -0.85 15.74
C ARG A 68 9.98 -1.16 14.24
N PHE A 69 11.11 -0.83 13.66
CA PHE A 69 11.48 -1.34 12.32
C PHE A 69 11.75 -2.85 12.35
N SER A 70 11.80 -3.46 11.17
CA SER A 70 12.19 -4.85 11.00
C SER A 70 13.61 -5.12 11.52
N THR A 71 13.85 -6.32 11.99
CA THR A 71 15.21 -6.79 12.19
C THR A 71 15.83 -7.15 10.83
N ARG A 72 17.17 -7.19 10.77
CA ARG A 72 17.90 -7.63 9.57
C ARG A 72 17.44 -9.00 9.06
N ALA A 73 17.18 -9.93 9.95
CA ALA A 73 16.70 -11.27 9.59
C ALA A 73 15.27 -11.26 9.03
N GLU A 74 14.38 -10.41 9.57
CA GLU A 74 13.03 -10.21 9.04
C GLU A 74 13.10 -9.62 7.62
N SER A 75 13.86 -8.56 7.41
CA SER A 75 14.01 -7.91 6.10
C SER A 75 14.61 -8.85 5.05
N GLN A 76 15.64 -9.61 5.40
CA GLN A 76 16.21 -10.64 4.52
C GLN A 76 15.21 -11.74 4.19
N TRP A 77 14.39 -12.15 5.15
CA TRP A 77 13.34 -13.14 4.91
C TRP A 77 12.27 -12.58 3.97
N PHE A 78 11.81 -11.34 4.16
CA PHE A 78 10.82 -10.71 3.28
C PHE A 78 11.35 -10.60 1.85
N ALA A 79 12.58 -10.14 1.69
CA ALA A 79 13.24 -10.05 0.38
C ALA A 79 13.38 -11.41 -0.31
N ALA A 80 13.70 -12.48 0.43
CA ALA A 80 13.81 -13.84 -0.09
C ALA A 80 12.49 -14.41 -0.61
N GLN A 81 11.34 -13.89 -0.12
CA GLN A 81 10.01 -14.24 -0.64
C GLN A 81 9.61 -13.41 -1.88
N GLY A 82 10.43 -12.45 -2.29
CA GLY A 82 10.09 -11.50 -3.36
C GLY A 82 9.12 -10.39 -2.91
N TRP A 83 8.91 -10.20 -1.62
CA TRP A 83 8.13 -9.08 -1.08
C TRP A 83 8.98 -7.82 -1.12
N THR A 84 8.46 -6.77 -1.74
CA THR A 84 9.28 -5.66 -2.22
C THR A 84 9.36 -4.48 -1.28
N LEU A 85 8.41 -4.35 -0.36
CA LEU A 85 8.35 -3.23 0.58
C LEU A 85 7.96 -3.70 1.98
N VAL A 86 8.43 -2.96 2.98
CA VAL A 86 7.98 -3.08 4.36
C VAL A 86 7.32 -1.78 4.77
N GLY A 87 6.18 -1.89 5.46
CA GLY A 87 5.45 -0.74 5.98
C GLY A 87 4.72 -1.09 7.26
N MET A 88 4.07 -0.10 7.88
CA MET A 88 3.31 -0.28 9.11
C MET A 88 1.83 0.09 8.95
N THR A 89 1.45 0.50 7.74
CA THR A 89 0.11 0.96 7.35
C THR A 89 -0.43 0.10 6.19
N GLY A 90 -1.67 0.37 5.73
CA GLY A 90 -2.29 -0.39 4.65
C GLY A 90 -3.10 -1.61 5.11
N HIS A 91 -2.86 -2.11 6.31
CA HIS A 91 -3.73 -3.03 7.04
C HIS A 91 -4.05 -2.43 8.42
N PRO A 92 -5.34 -2.29 8.81
CA PRO A 92 -6.53 -2.93 8.21
C PRO A 92 -7.22 -2.12 7.08
N GLU A 93 -6.71 -0.97 6.66
CA GLU A 93 -7.39 -0.10 5.69
C GLU A 93 -7.84 -0.85 4.42
N ALA A 94 -7.02 -1.76 3.90
CA ALA A 94 -7.32 -2.50 2.68
C ALA A 94 -8.55 -3.42 2.83
N VAL A 95 -8.63 -4.18 3.91
CA VAL A 95 -9.77 -5.09 4.16
C VAL A 95 -11.03 -4.31 4.51
N LEU A 96 -10.91 -3.27 5.33
CA LEU A 96 -12.05 -2.41 5.68
C LEU A 96 -12.61 -1.68 4.44
N ALA A 97 -11.77 -1.23 3.53
CA ALA A 97 -12.20 -0.66 2.26
C ALA A 97 -12.93 -1.72 1.40
N ARG A 98 -12.46 -2.97 1.38
CA ARG A 98 -13.10 -4.07 0.67
C ARG A 98 -14.49 -4.39 1.24
N GLU A 99 -14.64 -4.44 2.56
CA GLU A 99 -15.93 -4.65 3.23
C GLU A 99 -16.94 -3.52 3.01
N LEU A 100 -16.49 -2.36 2.56
CA LEU A 100 -17.34 -1.23 2.16
C LEU A 100 -17.48 -1.09 0.63
N ALA A 101 -17.00 -2.07 -0.14
CA ALA A 101 -16.98 -2.01 -1.61
C ALA A 101 -16.30 -0.72 -2.15
N LEU A 102 -15.30 -0.21 -1.46
CA LEU A 102 -14.54 0.97 -1.87
C LEU A 102 -13.37 0.60 -2.77
N CYS A 103 -13.07 1.46 -3.75
CA CYS A 103 -11.81 1.41 -4.47
C CYS A 103 -10.69 1.89 -3.55
N TYR A 104 -9.71 1.05 -3.31
CA TYR A 104 -8.54 1.37 -2.49
C TYR A 104 -7.26 0.98 -3.23
N ALA A 105 -6.33 1.91 -3.37
CA ALA A 105 -5.04 1.67 -3.98
C ALA A 105 -3.97 2.48 -3.23
N PRO A 106 -3.08 1.84 -2.49
CA PRO A 106 -2.03 2.53 -1.78
C PRO A 106 -0.89 2.92 -2.71
N LEU A 107 -0.32 4.09 -2.41
CA LEU A 107 0.87 4.61 -3.04
C LEU A 107 1.96 4.71 -1.99
N ALA A 108 3.02 3.94 -2.15
CA ALA A 108 4.17 3.98 -1.25
C ALA A 108 5.25 4.95 -1.76
N LEU A 109 5.77 5.78 -0.88
CA LEU A 109 7.02 6.51 -1.07
C LEU A 109 8.14 5.71 -0.40
N VAL A 110 9.14 5.32 -1.16
CA VAL A 110 10.31 4.59 -0.64
C VAL A 110 11.20 5.57 0.10
N THR A 111 11.37 5.36 1.40
CA THR A 111 12.18 6.22 2.28
C THR A 111 13.59 5.72 2.49
N ASP A 112 13.78 4.41 2.44
CA ASP A 112 15.03 3.72 2.75
C ASP A 112 15.15 2.38 1.99
N LEU A 113 16.24 1.66 2.20
CA LEU A 113 16.47 0.34 1.59
C LEU A 113 16.21 -0.83 2.55
N ASP A 114 15.57 -0.54 3.71
CA ASP A 114 15.31 -1.49 4.77
C ASP A 114 16.60 -2.10 5.41
N ALA A 115 16.44 -2.73 6.56
CA ALA A 115 17.56 -3.31 7.31
C ALA A 115 18.10 -4.59 6.64
N GLY A 116 19.40 -4.63 6.36
CA GLY A 116 20.08 -5.85 5.92
C GLY A 116 20.10 -6.14 4.43
N LEU A 117 19.63 -5.21 3.61
CA LEU A 117 19.78 -5.27 2.15
C LEU A 117 21.05 -4.58 1.67
N ASP A 118 21.65 -3.75 2.50
CA ASP A 118 22.98 -3.18 2.31
C ASP A 118 23.87 -3.43 3.55
N GLU A 119 25.14 -2.98 3.50
CA GLU A 119 26.08 -3.08 4.61
C GLU A 119 25.86 -2.01 5.70
N GLY A 120 24.78 -1.21 5.60
CA GLY A 120 24.48 -0.11 6.49
C GLY A 120 24.02 -0.50 7.90
N GLU A 121 23.95 0.48 8.78
CA GLU A 121 23.60 0.31 10.20
C GLU A 121 22.10 0.00 10.45
N GLY A 122 21.27 0.03 9.43
CA GLY A 122 19.81 -0.14 9.50
C GLY A 122 19.07 1.18 9.37
N VAL A 123 17.75 1.12 9.41
CA VAL A 123 16.84 2.26 9.16
C VAL A 123 16.72 3.11 10.42
N THR A 124 16.87 4.42 10.27
CA THR A 124 16.63 5.39 11.34
C THR A 124 15.40 6.25 11.06
N GLN A 125 14.70 6.65 12.11
CA GLN A 125 13.55 7.55 11.98
C GLN A 125 13.91 8.90 11.34
N ALA A 126 15.11 9.40 11.59
CA ALA A 126 15.57 10.68 11.05
C ALA A 126 15.70 10.63 9.52
N GLU A 127 16.32 9.57 8.98
CA GLU A 127 16.44 9.35 7.53
C GLU A 127 15.08 9.23 6.85
N VAL A 128 14.17 8.47 7.44
CA VAL A 128 12.79 8.33 6.92
C VAL A 128 12.10 9.70 6.83
N PHE A 129 12.19 10.52 7.87
CA PHE A 129 11.57 11.85 7.87
C PHE A 129 12.25 12.82 6.91
N GLU A 130 13.56 12.75 6.73
CA GLU A 130 14.29 13.59 5.78
C GLU A 130 13.83 13.30 4.34
N VAL A 131 13.82 12.03 3.94
CA VAL A 131 13.35 11.61 2.61
C VAL A 131 11.89 11.98 2.40
N PHE A 132 11.05 11.76 3.41
CA PHE A 132 9.63 12.14 3.34
C PHE A 132 9.47 13.64 3.12
N ALA A 133 10.13 14.47 3.93
CA ALA A 133 10.06 15.94 3.82
C ALA A 133 10.53 16.44 2.45
N ALA A 134 11.61 15.86 1.92
CA ALA A 134 12.13 16.20 0.60
C ALA A 134 11.17 15.86 -0.55
N ASN A 135 10.25 14.93 -0.34
CA ASN A 135 9.33 14.45 -1.38
C ASN A 135 7.85 14.86 -1.19
N VAL A 136 7.50 15.55 -0.10
CA VAL A 136 6.11 16.00 0.18
C VAL A 136 5.48 16.78 -0.99
N LYS A 137 6.23 17.67 -1.62
CA LYS A 137 5.70 18.44 -2.75
C LYS A 137 5.36 17.52 -3.93
N ARG A 138 6.28 16.61 -4.28
CA ARG A 138 6.07 15.63 -5.36
C ARG A 138 4.87 14.72 -5.06
N LEU A 139 4.72 14.28 -3.82
CA LEU A 139 3.59 13.47 -3.36
C LEU A 139 2.26 14.24 -3.55
N ARG A 140 2.20 15.51 -3.14
CA ARG A 140 1.00 16.34 -3.31
C ARG A 140 0.64 16.55 -4.78
N ASP A 141 1.62 16.87 -5.63
CA ASP A 141 1.41 17.07 -7.06
C ASP A 141 0.92 15.76 -7.72
N LEU A 142 1.49 14.63 -7.31
CA LEU A 142 1.09 13.30 -7.78
C LEU A 142 -0.35 12.97 -7.37
N VAL A 143 -0.72 13.12 -6.09
CA VAL A 143 -2.07 12.86 -5.59
C VAL A 143 -3.10 13.77 -6.27
N ALA A 144 -2.81 15.05 -6.43
CA ALA A 144 -3.69 15.98 -7.14
C ALA A 144 -3.89 15.57 -8.62
N THR A 145 -2.83 15.11 -9.28
CA THR A 145 -2.88 14.63 -10.67
C THR A 145 -3.69 13.34 -10.79
N ILE A 146 -3.54 12.42 -9.82
CA ILE A 146 -4.35 11.19 -9.74
C ILE A 146 -5.84 11.55 -9.63
N ILE A 147 -6.19 12.39 -8.65
CA ILE A 147 -7.60 12.79 -8.41
C ILE A 147 -8.22 13.43 -9.65
N ALA A 148 -7.48 14.31 -10.31
CA ALA A 148 -7.97 14.97 -11.53
C ALA A 148 -8.15 14.03 -12.73
N ALA A 149 -7.51 12.86 -12.71
CA ALA A 149 -7.56 11.86 -13.77
C ALA A 149 -8.55 10.70 -13.49
N LEU A 150 -9.20 10.69 -12.32
CA LEU A 150 -10.14 9.62 -11.97
C LEU A 150 -11.38 9.67 -12.86
N PRO A 151 -11.89 8.49 -13.30
CA PRO A 151 -13.13 8.42 -14.04
C PRO A 151 -14.32 8.86 -13.18
N ALA A 152 -15.35 9.45 -13.83
CA ALA A 152 -16.55 9.91 -13.13
C ALA A 152 -17.44 8.75 -12.65
N ASN A 153 -17.37 7.61 -13.29
CA ASN A 153 -18.19 6.43 -13.01
C ASN A 153 -17.34 5.20 -12.68
N ARG A 154 -17.97 4.23 -11.99
CA ARG A 154 -17.36 2.98 -11.52
C ARG A 154 -17.99 1.75 -12.17
N GLU A 155 -18.64 1.88 -13.34
CA GLU A 155 -19.44 0.81 -13.97
C GLU A 155 -18.63 -0.46 -14.26
N ASP A 156 -17.35 -0.33 -14.61
CA ASP A 156 -16.44 -1.46 -14.89
C ASP A 156 -15.50 -1.81 -13.70
N ASP A 157 -15.81 -1.33 -12.51
CA ASP A 157 -14.94 -1.48 -11.34
C ASP A 157 -15.40 -2.66 -10.47
N LEU A 158 -14.62 -3.74 -10.46
CA LEU A 158 -14.88 -4.93 -9.66
C LEU A 158 -15.03 -4.64 -8.16
N CYS A 159 -14.44 -3.54 -7.67
CA CYS A 159 -14.57 -3.16 -6.26
C CYS A 159 -16.02 -2.83 -5.89
N ALA A 160 -16.81 -2.28 -6.83
CA ALA A 160 -18.23 -1.99 -6.60
C ALA A 160 -19.07 -3.26 -6.34
N HIS A 161 -18.59 -4.41 -6.79
CA HIS A 161 -19.25 -5.72 -6.69
C HIS A 161 -18.64 -6.62 -5.59
N ALA A 162 -17.79 -6.06 -4.73
CA ALA A 162 -17.07 -6.82 -3.71
C ALA A 162 -18.00 -7.53 -2.69
N LEU A 163 -19.24 -7.06 -2.55
CA LEU A 163 -20.25 -7.58 -1.63
C LEU A 163 -21.37 -8.36 -2.33
N ASP A 164 -21.32 -8.55 -3.65
CA ASP A 164 -22.34 -9.28 -4.38
C ASP A 164 -22.40 -10.74 -3.91
N GLY A 165 -23.59 -11.19 -3.49
CA GLY A 165 -23.81 -12.54 -2.98
C GLY A 165 -23.38 -12.78 -1.52
N ILE A 166 -22.95 -11.75 -0.81
CA ILE A 166 -22.72 -11.79 0.64
C ILE A 166 -24.02 -11.37 1.33
N THR A 167 -24.60 -12.29 2.12
CA THR A 167 -25.87 -12.08 2.86
C THR A 167 -25.66 -12.30 4.35
#